data_7d16076aeba89f90fedc8eec93ffcfbd
#
_entry.id   7d16076aeba89f90fedc8eec93ffcfbd
#
_cell.length_a   1.000
_cell.length_b   1.000
_cell.length_c   1.000
_cell.angle_alpha   90.00
_cell.angle_beta   90.00
_cell.angle_gamma   90.00
#
_symmetry.space_group_name_H-M   'P 1'
#
loop_
_entity.id
_entity.type
_entity.pdbx_description
1 polymer ?
#
loop_
_entity_poly.entity_id
_entity_poly.type
_entity_poly.pdbx_seq_one_letter_code
_entity_poly.pdbx_strand_id
1 'polypeptide(L)'
;MKEVVIRILLVVLSFFSMIAVNAQRKKDIYVLDADRNKYTFVLIGEDYWLTSNLEVTSFSNRDGILEVSTPEKWIEVCTKGIPAYCYYDFNSANAEKYGAIYNYSAISDSRNLCPKGYHIPTENEWYVLIMNLGGRDVAGTKLKSDNNWGREEEYELANSSRMNTPGSAGITENGEFYEDELSAYFWSASVSLSGEPIIFTLNEHSGSVDAMELSKCGGYSVRAVKSKSSN
;
A
#
# COMPACT_ATOMS: atom_id res chain seq x y z
N MET A 1 18.74 48.76 38.29
CA MET A 1 17.96 48.70 37.03
C MET A 1 18.67 47.92 35.92
N LYS A 2 19.94 48.17 35.60
CA LYS A 2 20.65 47.46 34.52
C LYS A 2 20.73 45.92 34.71
N GLU A 3 20.98 45.43 35.90
CA GLU A 3 21.06 43.97 36.17
C GLU A 3 19.71 43.26 36.05
N VAL A 4 18.62 43.91 36.44
CA VAL A 4 17.25 43.32 36.31
C VAL A 4 16.87 43.23 34.86
N VAL A 5 17.21 44.22 34.04
CA VAL A 5 16.94 44.21 32.57
C VAL A 5 17.74 43.10 31.88
N ILE A 6 19.02 42.91 32.27
CA ILE A 6 19.85 41.82 31.71
C ILE A 6 19.31 40.42 32.08
N ARG A 7 18.86 40.24 33.31
CA ARG A 7 18.25 38.96 33.73
C ARG A 7 16.92 38.66 33.00
N ILE A 8 16.09 39.67 32.78
CA ILE A 8 14.85 39.54 32.00
C ILE A 8 15.17 39.22 30.54
N LEU A 9 16.20 39.87 29.94
CA LEU A 9 16.60 39.58 28.55
C LEU A 9 17.12 38.15 28.39
N LEU A 10 17.92 37.64 29.35
CA LEU A 10 18.41 36.26 29.32
C LEU A 10 17.31 35.22 29.49
N VAL A 11 16.27 35.48 30.32
CA VAL A 11 15.13 34.60 30.47
C VAL A 11 14.29 34.60 29.20
N VAL A 12 14.06 35.74 28.55
CA VAL A 12 13.33 35.83 27.28
C VAL A 12 14.09 35.13 26.15
N LEU A 13 15.41 35.28 26.06
CA LEU A 13 16.23 34.56 25.08
C LEU A 13 16.23 33.05 25.33
N SER A 14 16.24 32.58 26.58
CA SER A 14 16.13 31.15 26.89
C SER A 14 14.74 30.58 26.56
N PHE A 15 13.68 31.35 26.75
CA PHE A 15 12.32 30.95 26.32
C PHE A 15 12.18 30.90 24.79
N PHE A 16 12.77 31.86 24.07
CA PHE A 16 12.78 31.84 22.59
C PHE A 16 13.59 30.66 22.05
N SER A 17 14.72 30.32 22.65
CA SER A 17 15.52 29.14 22.26
C SER A 17 14.79 27.83 22.58
N MET A 18 14.02 27.74 23.67
CA MET A 18 13.19 26.56 23.97
C MET A 18 12.01 26.40 23.01
N ILE A 19 11.40 27.50 22.56
CA ILE A 19 10.33 27.46 21.55
C ILE A 19 10.91 27.07 20.17
N ALA A 20 12.09 27.54 19.82
CA ALA A 20 12.75 27.18 18.56
C ALA A 20 13.20 25.71 18.51
N VAL A 21 13.55 25.10 19.65
CA VAL A 21 13.89 23.66 19.73
C VAL A 21 12.66 22.77 19.62
N ASN A 22 11.48 23.22 20.09
CA ASN A 22 10.24 22.47 19.94
C ASN A 22 9.57 22.63 18.55
N ALA A 23 10.04 23.55 17.72
CA ALA A 23 9.63 23.69 16.33
C ALA A 23 10.49 22.83 15.38
N GLN A 24 11.09 21.74 15.87
CA GLN A 24 11.62 20.71 15.00
C GLN A 24 10.42 20.10 14.27
N ARG A 25 10.14 20.61 13.07
CA ARG A 25 9.13 20.07 12.17
C ARG A 25 9.27 18.56 12.20
N LYS A 26 8.21 17.88 12.60
CA LYS A 26 8.05 16.45 12.35
C LYS A 26 8.29 16.28 10.86
N LYS A 27 9.49 15.84 10.48
CA LYS A 27 9.81 15.61 9.07
C LYS A 27 8.90 14.50 8.67
N ASP A 28 7.91 14.80 7.84
CA ASP A 28 7.02 13.76 7.31
C ASP A 28 7.93 12.73 6.65
N ILE A 29 8.02 11.58 7.29
CA ILE A 29 8.87 10.50 6.81
C ILE A 29 8.05 9.81 5.73
N TYR A 30 8.38 10.04 4.48
CA TYR A 30 7.76 9.41 3.32
C TYR A 30 8.83 8.93 2.35
N VAL A 31 8.44 8.01 1.48
CA VAL A 31 9.23 7.57 0.34
C VAL A 31 8.56 8.00 -0.95
N LEU A 32 9.34 8.11 -2.02
CA LEU A 32 8.86 8.50 -3.35
C LEU A 32 9.07 7.34 -4.33
N ASP A 33 8.09 7.10 -5.18
CA ASP A 33 8.23 6.24 -6.35
C ASP A 33 8.84 6.99 -7.56
N ALA A 34 8.81 6.37 -8.72
CA ALA A 34 9.37 6.93 -9.95
C ALA A 34 8.63 8.17 -10.45
N ASP A 35 7.33 8.27 -10.18
CA ASP A 35 6.45 9.39 -10.56
C ASP A 35 6.37 10.47 -9.48
N ARG A 36 7.11 10.27 -8.35
CA ARG A 36 7.17 11.16 -7.18
C ARG A 36 5.89 11.15 -6.32
N ASN A 37 5.07 10.10 -6.42
CA ASN A 37 4.00 9.87 -5.46
C ASN A 37 4.60 9.64 -4.08
N LYS A 38 3.92 10.15 -3.04
CA LYS A 38 4.39 10.11 -1.65
C LYS A 38 3.70 9.00 -0.88
N TYR A 39 4.49 8.12 -0.30
CA TYR A 39 3.99 7.03 0.54
C TYR A 39 4.54 7.15 1.94
N THR A 40 3.67 7.18 2.93
CA THR A 40 4.04 6.98 4.33
C THR A 40 4.18 5.48 4.62
N PHE A 41 4.80 5.14 5.74
CA PHE A 41 5.03 3.74 6.09
C PHE A 41 4.93 3.50 7.59
N VAL A 42 4.68 2.26 7.96
CA VAL A 42 4.60 1.78 9.34
C VAL A 42 5.54 0.59 9.53
N LEU A 43 6.16 0.50 10.70
CA LEU A 43 6.96 -0.66 11.10
C LEU A 43 6.05 -1.68 11.77
N ILE A 44 5.99 -2.90 11.20
CA ILE A 44 5.27 -4.04 11.78
C ILE A 44 6.24 -5.22 11.83
N GLY A 45 6.54 -5.69 13.04
CA GLY A 45 7.66 -6.61 13.23
C GLY A 45 8.99 -5.97 12.85
N GLU A 46 9.69 -6.56 11.90
CA GLU A 46 10.99 -6.06 11.39
C GLU A 46 10.87 -5.39 10.01
N ASP A 47 9.65 -5.18 9.48
CA ASP A 47 9.44 -4.70 8.12
C ASP A 47 8.68 -3.38 8.07
N TYR A 48 9.08 -2.50 7.16
CA TYR A 48 8.38 -1.26 6.85
C TYR A 48 7.37 -1.49 5.71
N TRP A 49 6.10 -1.35 6.01
CA TRP A 49 5.00 -1.49 5.07
C TRP A 49 4.46 -0.13 4.66
N LEU A 50 4.22 0.09 3.38
CA LEU A 50 3.55 1.32 2.93
C LEU A 50 2.11 1.34 3.44
N THR A 51 1.61 2.54 3.77
CA THR A 51 0.28 2.74 4.34
C THR A 51 -0.80 3.05 3.30
N SER A 52 -0.44 3.09 2.02
CA SER A 52 -1.35 3.19 0.88
C SER A 52 -0.93 2.24 -0.23
N ASN A 53 -1.87 1.89 -1.10
CA ASN A 53 -1.60 1.10 -2.29
C ASN A 53 -0.73 1.90 -3.27
N LEU A 54 0.05 1.22 -4.09
CA LEU A 54 0.81 1.90 -5.15
C LEU A 54 -0.13 2.50 -6.19
N GLU A 55 0.25 3.68 -6.70
CA GLU A 55 -0.43 4.39 -7.79
C GLU A 55 0.55 4.78 -8.91
N VAL A 56 1.76 4.20 -8.90
CA VAL A 56 2.80 4.49 -9.86
C VAL A 56 2.41 4.05 -11.28
N THR A 57 2.70 4.88 -12.25
CA THR A 57 2.42 4.63 -13.67
C THR A 57 3.68 4.38 -14.49
N SER A 58 4.84 4.40 -13.81
CA SER A 58 6.15 4.15 -14.40
C SER A 58 6.94 3.14 -13.57
N PHE A 59 7.78 2.35 -14.24
CA PHE A 59 8.78 1.52 -13.57
C PHE A 59 9.89 2.36 -12.92
N SER A 60 10.71 1.76 -12.05
CA SER A 60 11.79 2.44 -11.34
C SER A 60 12.83 3.09 -12.27
N ASN A 61 12.98 2.61 -13.51
CA ASN A 61 13.82 3.19 -14.56
C ASN A 61 13.12 4.33 -15.33
N ARG A 62 11.87 4.67 -14.98
CA ARG A 62 10.98 5.65 -15.58
C ARG A 62 10.40 5.26 -16.96
N ASP A 63 10.49 4.00 -17.37
CA ASP A 63 9.69 3.52 -18.48
C ASP A 63 8.22 3.52 -18.07
N GLY A 64 7.33 4.05 -18.94
CA GLY A 64 5.89 4.06 -18.67
C GLY A 64 5.30 2.65 -18.65
N ILE A 65 4.33 2.43 -17.76
CA ILE A 65 3.46 1.25 -17.75
C ILE A 65 2.21 1.59 -18.55
N LEU A 66 1.70 0.66 -19.34
CA LEU A 66 0.54 0.92 -20.19
C LEU A 66 -0.74 1.06 -19.33
N GLU A 67 -1.42 2.20 -19.44
CA GLU A 67 -2.77 2.37 -18.87
C GLU A 67 -3.80 1.67 -19.75
N VAL A 68 -4.70 0.95 -19.11
CA VAL A 68 -5.84 0.27 -19.75
C VAL A 68 -7.14 0.87 -19.24
N SER A 69 -8.05 1.18 -20.16
CA SER A 69 -9.31 1.86 -19.88
C SER A 69 -10.55 1.12 -20.40
N THR A 70 -10.40 -0.13 -20.86
CA THR A 70 -11.53 -0.97 -21.30
C THR A 70 -11.28 -2.44 -20.99
N PRO A 71 -12.35 -3.25 -20.82
CA PRO A 71 -12.25 -4.69 -20.62
C PRO A 71 -11.49 -5.40 -21.75
N GLU A 72 -11.80 -5.07 -23.00
CA GLU A 72 -11.18 -5.71 -24.17
C GLU A 72 -9.68 -5.48 -24.20
N LYS A 73 -9.24 -4.25 -23.83
CA LYS A 73 -7.84 -3.94 -23.78
C LYS A 73 -7.14 -4.65 -22.63
N TRP A 74 -7.83 -4.86 -21.49
CA TRP A 74 -7.30 -5.66 -20.38
C TRP A 74 -7.03 -7.10 -20.81
N ILE A 75 -7.99 -7.74 -21.48
CA ILE A 75 -7.85 -9.09 -22.01
C ILE A 75 -6.66 -9.16 -23.01
N GLU A 76 -6.57 -8.18 -23.90
CA GLU A 76 -5.50 -8.11 -24.90
C GLU A 76 -4.11 -8.04 -24.25
N VAL A 77 -3.89 -7.12 -23.29
CA VAL A 77 -2.57 -6.96 -22.65
C VAL A 77 -2.20 -8.16 -21.82
N CYS A 78 -3.17 -8.79 -21.17
CA CYS A 78 -2.93 -10.03 -20.44
C CYS A 78 -2.48 -11.15 -21.37
N THR A 79 -3.23 -11.42 -22.44
CA THR A 79 -2.92 -12.49 -23.41
C THR A 79 -1.54 -12.31 -24.03
N LYS A 80 -1.11 -11.06 -24.21
CA LYS A 80 0.19 -10.72 -24.80
C LYS A 80 1.34 -10.62 -23.78
N GLY A 81 1.05 -10.75 -22.48
CA GLY A 81 2.05 -10.58 -21.43
C GLY A 81 2.61 -9.16 -21.37
N ILE A 82 1.80 -8.14 -21.70
CA ILE A 82 2.21 -6.74 -21.68
C ILE A 82 1.98 -6.18 -20.27
N PRO A 83 3.00 -5.58 -19.63
CA PRO A 83 2.85 -4.88 -18.36
C PRO A 83 1.82 -3.75 -18.47
N ALA A 84 0.81 -3.76 -17.60
CA ALA A 84 -0.27 -2.80 -17.65
C ALA A 84 -0.87 -2.53 -16.26
N TYR A 85 -1.53 -1.40 -16.15
CA TYR A 85 -2.37 -1.05 -14.99
C TYR A 85 -3.70 -0.47 -15.46
N CYS A 86 -4.67 -0.46 -14.56
CA CYS A 86 -5.91 0.29 -14.71
C CYS A 86 -6.29 0.91 -13.34
N TYR A 87 -7.29 1.76 -13.35
CA TYR A 87 -7.96 2.23 -12.14
C TYR A 87 -9.30 1.48 -11.98
N TYR A 88 -9.80 1.44 -10.76
CA TYR A 88 -11.12 0.85 -10.50
C TYR A 88 -12.18 1.50 -11.38
N ASP A 89 -13.05 0.68 -11.96
CA ASP A 89 -14.07 1.09 -12.93
C ASP A 89 -13.51 1.86 -14.15
N PHE A 90 -12.26 1.59 -14.50
CA PHE A 90 -11.51 2.30 -15.54
C PHE A 90 -11.56 3.83 -15.40
N ASN A 91 -11.73 4.32 -14.18
CA ASN A 91 -11.85 5.73 -13.87
C ASN A 91 -10.68 6.23 -13.02
N SER A 92 -9.85 7.10 -13.58
CA SER A 92 -8.68 7.67 -12.90
C SER A 92 -9.01 8.49 -11.64
N ALA A 93 -10.25 8.97 -11.49
CA ALA A 93 -10.69 9.63 -10.26
C ALA A 93 -10.66 8.69 -9.03
N ASN A 94 -10.63 7.38 -9.25
CA ASN A 94 -10.54 6.37 -8.20
C ASN A 94 -9.10 6.12 -7.70
N ALA A 95 -8.08 6.72 -8.34
CA ALA A 95 -6.67 6.55 -7.98
C ALA A 95 -6.37 6.93 -6.52
N GLU A 96 -6.86 8.07 -6.07
CA GLU A 96 -6.64 8.57 -4.71
C GLU A 96 -7.17 7.62 -3.63
N LYS A 97 -8.32 6.98 -3.90
CA LYS A 97 -8.98 6.08 -2.94
C LYS A 97 -8.34 4.69 -2.93
N TYR A 98 -8.09 4.11 -4.09
CA TYR A 98 -7.76 2.69 -4.23
C TYR A 98 -6.33 2.43 -4.71
N GLY A 99 -5.64 3.43 -5.23
CA GLY A 99 -4.40 3.25 -5.97
C GLY A 99 -4.64 2.70 -7.38
N ALA A 100 -3.59 2.18 -7.99
CA ALA A 100 -3.66 1.50 -9.27
C ALA A 100 -3.81 -0.03 -9.09
N ILE A 101 -4.44 -0.66 -10.07
CA ILE A 101 -4.60 -2.11 -10.19
C ILE A 101 -3.63 -2.57 -11.28
N TYR A 102 -2.70 -3.45 -10.94
CA TYR A 102 -1.65 -3.92 -11.87
C TYR A 102 -1.92 -5.35 -12.30
N ASN A 103 -1.58 -5.69 -13.55
CA ASN A 103 -1.55 -7.07 -13.99
C ASN A 103 -0.27 -7.80 -13.54
N TYR A 104 -0.26 -9.13 -13.65
CA TYR A 104 0.90 -9.94 -13.26
C TYR A 104 2.17 -9.57 -14.02
N SER A 105 2.06 -9.23 -15.31
CA SER A 105 3.21 -8.82 -16.13
C SER A 105 3.88 -7.55 -15.61
N ALA A 106 3.11 -6.61 -15.03
CA ALA A 106 3.67 -5.41 -14.43
C ALA A 106 4.39 -5.71 -13.10
N ILE A 107 3.79 -6.55 -12.25
CA ILE A 107 4.37 -6.86 -10.93
C ILE A 107 5.59 -7.78 -11.00
N SER A 108 5.70 -8.61 -12.02
CA SER A 108 6.82 -9.53 -12.25
C SER A 108 7.94 -8.94 -13.13
N ASP A 109 7.77 -7.71 -13.61
CA ASP A 109 8.76 -7.05 -14.46
C ASP A 109 10.02 -6.68 -13.67
N SER A 110 11.20 -7.04 -14.22
CA SER A 110 12.50 -6.79 -13.58
C SER A 110 12.82 -5.31 -13.36
N ARG A 111 12.15 -4.40 -14.09
CA ARG A 111 12.29 -2.95 -13.92
C ARG A 111 11.69 -2.44 -12.61
N ASN A 112 10.89 -3.27 -11.91
CA ASN A 112 10.28 -2.98 -10.61
C ASN A 112 9.44 -1.68 -10.59
N LEU A 113 8.31 -1.69 -9.92
CA LEU A 113 7.44 -0.50 -9.73
C LEU A 113 7.50 0.10 -8.32
N CYS A 114 8.16 -0.57 -7.38
CA CYS A 114 8.19 -0.09 -6.01
C CYS A 114 9.17 1.09 -5.82
N PRO A 115 8.93 1.94 -4.80
CA PRO A 115 9.91 2.92 -4.35
C PRO A 115 11.27 2.31 -4.07
N LYS A 116 12.33 3.11 -4.17
CA LYS A 116 13.71 2.63 -3.95
C LYS A 116 13.87 1.94 -2.59
N GLY A 117 14.34 0.69 -2.63
CA GLY A 117 14.54 -0.16 -1.44
C GLY A 117 13.29 -0.88 -0.96
N TYR A 118 12.16 -0.68 -1.62
CA TYR A 118 10.93 -1.43 -1.42
C TYR A 118 10.74 -2.46 -2.53
N HIS A 119 9.93 -3.47 -2.25
CA HIS A 119 9.57 -4.52 -3.19
C HIS A 119 8.14 -5.00 -2.95
N ILE A 120 7.60 -5.78 -3.88
CA ILE A 120 6.32 -6.45 -3.72
C ILE A 120 6.50 -7.59 -2.73
N PRO A 121 5.67 -7.69 -1.68
CA PRO A 121 5.85 -8.69 -0.64
C PRO A 121 5.80 -10.11 -1.19
N THR A 122 6.67 -10.96 -0.72
CA THR A 122 6.56 -12.41 -0.90
C THR A 122 5.44 -12.99 -0.03
N GLU A 123 4.99 -14.20 -0.33
CA GLU A 123 4.05 -14.93 0.51
C GLU A 123 4.53 -15.03 1.96
N ASN A 124 5.81 -15.31 2.16
CA ASN A 124 6.40 -15.38 3.51
C ASN A 124 6.34 -14.05 4.27
N GLU A 125 6.60 -12.92 3.60
CA GLU A 125 6.50 -11.59 4.23
C GLU A 125 5.05 -11.26 4.62
N TRP A 126 4.07 -11.65 3.80
CA TRP A 126 2.66 -11.57 4.17
C TRP A 126 2.34 -12.43 5.41
N TYR A 127 2.82 -13.67 5.48
CA TYR A 127 2.61 -14.49 6.68
C TYR A 127 3.30 -13.90 7.91
N VAL A 128 4.50 -13.35 7.79
CA VAL A 128 5.19 -12.65 8.89
C VAL A 128 4.38 -11.46 9.37
N LEU A 129 3.83 -10.64 8.45
CA LEU A 129 2.93 -9.54 8.78
C LEU A 129 1.71 -10.05 9.57
N ILE A 130 1.03 -11.05 9.06
CA ILE A 130 -0.17 -11.66 9.66
C ILE A 130 0.13 -12.16 11.09
N MET A 131 1.25 -12.86 11.28
CA MET A 131 1.64 -13.36 12.60
C MET A 131 1.94 -12.21 13.59
N ASN A 132 2.61 -11.14 13.14
CA ASN A 132 2.86 -9.96 13.99
C ASN A 132 1.57 -9.22 14.36
N LEU A 133 0.52 -9.37 13.59
CA LEU A 133 -0.79 -8.78 13.86
C LEU A 133 -1.72 -9.69 14.70
N GLY A 134 -1.24 -10.85 15.13
CA GLY A 134 -2.00 -11.75 16.01
C GLY A 134 -2.59 -12.98 15.33
N GLY A 135 -2.16 -13.26 14.10
CA GLY A 135 -2.56 -14.43 13.32
C GLY A 135 -3.68 -14.17 12.32
N ARG A 136 -3.95 -15.20 11.51
CA ARG A 136 -4.82 -15.14 10.34
C ARG A 136 -6.20 -14.54 10.63
N ASP A 137 -6.85 -14.99 11.70
CA ASP A 137 -8.27 -14.68 11.98
C ASP A 137 -8.49 -13.28 12.56
N VAL A 138 -7.40 -12.55 12.89
CA VAL A 138 -7.44 -11.23 13.54
C VAL A 138 -6.77 -10.15 12.71
N ALA A 139 -5.76 -10.52 11.91
CA ALA A 139 -4.92 -9.59 11.19
C ALA A 139 -5.72 -8.69 10.24
N GLY A 140 -6.74 -9.23 9.57
CA GLY A 140 -7.58 -8.49 8.64
C GLY A 140 -8.32 -7.32 9.31
N THR A 141 -8.87 -7.52 10.51
CA THR A 141 -9.49 -6.43 11.26
C THR A 141 -8.51 -5.30 11.53
N LYS A 142 -7.26 -5.63 11.92
CA LYS A 142 -6.23 -4.63 12.23
C LYS A 142 -5.68 -3.91 11.00
N LEU A 143 -5.74 -4.54 9.83
CA LEU A 143 -5.26 -3.98 8.56
C LEU A 143 -6.24 -3.01 7.93
N LYS A 144 -7.53 -3.30 8.02
CA LYS A 144 -8.61 -2.53 7.40
C LYS A 144 -8.63 -1.08 7.90
N SER A 145 -8.84 -0.14 6.98
CA SER A 145 -9.05 1.27 7.33
C SER A 145 -10.32 1.47 8.16
N ASP A 146 -10.37 2.56 8.90
CA ASP A 146 -11.55 2.93 9.69
C ASP A 146 -12.78 3.23 8.81
N ASN A 147 -12.54 3.65 7.57
CA ASN A 147 -13.54 4.02 6.59
C ASN A 147 -13.48 3.10 5.36
N ASN A 148 -14.54 3.03 4.57
CA ASN A 148 -14.62 2.34 3.27
C ASN A 148 -14.75 0.82 3.30
N TRP A 149 -15.34 0.25 4.34
CA TRP A 149 -15.65 -1.18 4.41
C TRP A 149 -17.14 -1.47 4.60
N GLY A 150 -18.04 -0.56 4.21
CA GLY A 150 -19.51 -0.73 4.28
C GLY A 150 -20.05 -0.94 5.69
N ARG A 151 -19.28 -0.68 6.73
CA ARG A 151 -19.62 -1.01 8.12
C ARG A 151 -20.47 0.06 8.77
N GLU A 152 -21.53 -0.37 9.44
CA GLU A 152 -22.35 0.48 10.31
C GLU A 152 -21.76 0.59 11.73
N GLU A 153 -20.88 -0.34 12.13
CA GLU A 153 -20.27 -0.39 13.45
C GLU A 153 -18.75 -0.18 13.40
N GLU A 154 -18.25 0.62 14.33
CA GLU A 154 -16.82 0.85 14.54
C GLU A 154 -16.21 -0.37 15.26
N TYR A 155 -15.27 -1.07 14.61
CA TYR A 155 -14.53 -2.15 15.26
C TYR A 155 -13.37 -1.58 16.05
N GLU A 156 -13.30 -1.84 17.37
CA GLU A 156 -12.27 -1.36 18.29
C GLU A 156 -10.82 -1.59 17.79
N LEU A 157 -10.62 -2.62 16.97
CA LEU A 157 -9.29 -2.96 16.43
C LEU A 157 -9.06 -2.49 14.99
N ALA A 158 -10.04 -1.81 14.35
CA ALA A 158 -9.88 -1.33 12.99
C ALA A 158 -8.65 -0.42 12.89
N ASN A 159 -7.88 -0.60 11.80
CA ASN A 159 -6.66 0.18 11.52
C ASN A 159 -5.64 0.28 12.68
N SER A 160 -5.72 -0.59 13.69
CA SER A 160 -4.75 -0.57 14.80
C SER A 160 -3.32 -0.86 14.33
N SER A 161 -3.14 -1.48 13.17
CA SER A 161 -1.86 -1.65 12.49
C SER A 161 -1.34 -0.36 11.85
N ARG A 162 -2.20 0.63 11.60
CA ARG A 162 -1.96 1.85 10.79
C ARG A 162 -1.63 1.58 9.32
N MET A 163 -1.93 0.39 8.82
CA MET A 163 -1.78 0.05 7.40
C MET A 163 -2.80 0.77 6.52
N ASN A 164 -3.92 1.18 7.11
CA ASN A 164 -4.98 1.96 6.45
C ASN A 164 -5.42 1.34 5.11
N THR A 165 -5.74 0.05 5.14
CA THR A 165 -6.12 -0.70 3.94
C THR A 165 -7.57 -0.42 3.57
N PRO A 166 -7.85 0.24 2.44
CA PRO A 166 -9.21 0.42 1.96
C PRO A 166 -9.75 -0.90 1.40
N GLY A 167 -11.08 -1.05 1.35
CA GLY A 167 -11.68 -2.01 0.43
C GLY A 167 -11.30 -1.61 -0.98
N SER A 168 -10.76 -2.52 -1.76
CA SER A 168 -10.32 -2.27 -3.12
C SER A 168 -10.63 -3.48 -3.99
N ALA A 169 -11.44 -3.26 -5.02
CA ALA A 169 -11.75 -4.31 -5.97
C ALA A 169 -10.51 -4.72 -6.77
N GLY A 170 -10.54 -5.97 -7.24
CA GLY A 170 -9.67 -6.41 -8.32
C GLY A 170 -10.42 -6.44 -9.64
N ILE A 171 -9.70 -6.76 -10.71
CA ILE A 171 -10.25 -7.00 -12.03
C ILE A 171 -9.99 -8.46 -12.42
N THR A 172 -11.01 -9.11 -13.00
CA THR A 172 -10.92 -10.49 -13.45
C THR A 172 -10.14 -10.60 -14.75
N GLU A 173 -9.85 -11.82 -15.17
CA GLU A 173 -9.24 -12.12 -16.48
C GLU A 173 -10.11 -11.68 -17.67
N ASN A 174 -11.42 -11.54 -17.46
CA ASN A 174 -12.37 -11.07 -18.47
C ASN A 174 -12.52 -9.54 -18.50
N GLY A 175 -11.74 -8.81 -17.71
CA GLY A 175 -11.79 -7.35 -17.64
C GLY A 175 -12.99 -6.81 -16.85
N GLU A 176 -13.62 -7.65 -16.01
CA GLU A 176 -14.73 -7.28 -15.15
C GLU A 176 -14.21 -7.00 -13.75
N PHE A 177 -14.64 -5.92 -13.13
CA PHE A 177 -14.31 -5.64 -11.74
C PHE A 177 -15.14 -6.54 -10.82
N TYR A 178 -14.51 -7.00 -9.73
CA TYR A 178 -15.29 -7.58 -8.64
C TYR A 178 -16.21 -6.49 -8.09
N GLU A 179 -17.50 -6.79 -7.96
CA GLU A 179 -18.54 -5.82 -7.55
C GLU A 179 -18.39 -5.37 -6.08
N ASP A 180 -17.33 -5.79 -5.40
CA ASP A 180 -17.27 -5.81 -3.97
C ASP A 180 -16.21 -4.81 -3.45
N GLU A 181 -16.65 -3.55 -3.21
CA GLU A 181 -15.86 -2.56 -2.42
C GLU A 181 -15.57 -3.05 -0.99
N LEU A 182 -16.11 -4.22 -0.63
CA LEU A 182 -16.06 -4.83 0.68
C LEU A 182 -14.95 -5.89 0.79
N SER A 183 -14.13 -6.02 -0.25
CA SER A 183 -12.94 -6.87 -0.28
C SER A 183 -11.72 -6.09 -0.71
N ALA A 184 -10.53 -6.58 -0.37
CA ALA A 184 -9.27 -6.06 -0.88
C ALA A 184 -8.41 -7.22 -1.37
N TYR A 185 -7.74 -7.02 -2.49
CA TYR A 185 -6.90 -8.01 -3.15
C TYR A 185 -5.50 -7.46 -3.37
N PHE A 186 -4.50 -8.21 -2.91
CA PHE A 186 -3.10 -7.79 -2.98
C PHE A 186 -2.24 -8.84 -3.65
N TRP A 187 -1.43 -8.41 -4.60
CA TRP A 187 -0.39 -9.23 -5.16
C TRP A 187 0.64 -9.65 -4.11
N SER A 188 1.11 -10.87 -4.23
CA SER A 188 2.39 -11.30 -3.69
C SER A 188 3.37 -11.52 -4.84
N ALA A 189 4.67 -11.41 -4.56
CA ALA A 189 5.73 -11.73 -5.52
C ALA A 189 5.92 -13.25 -5.70
N SER A 190 5.19 -14.07 -4.93
CA SER A 190 5.30 -15.53 -4.95
C SER A 190 4.34 -16.17 -5.93
N VAL A 191 4.74 -17.32 -6.44
CA VAL A 191 3.89 -18.23 -7.21
C VAL A 191 3.79 -19.56 -6.48
N SER A 192 2.68 -20.24 -6.65
CA SER A 192 2.41 -21.54 -6.07
C SER A 192 3.17 -22.66 -6.80
N LEU A 193 3.04 -23.88 -6.34
CA LEU A 193 3.61 -25.07 -6.99
C LEU A 193 2.98 -25.33 -8.37
N SER A 194 1.76 -24.88 -8.61
CA SER A 194 1.10 -24.92 -9.92
C SER A 194 1.64 -23.88 -10.90
N GLY A 195 2.43 -22.90 -10.40
CA GLY A 195 2.93 -21.76 -11.16
C GLY A 195 1.96 -20.58 -11.27
N GLU A 196 0.82 -20.64 -10.56
CA GLU A 196 -0.12 -19.52 -10.46
C GLU A 196 0.30 -18.52 -9.38
N PRO A 197 0.05 -17.21 -9.58
CA PRO A 197 0.34 -16.20 -8.58
C PRO A 197 -0.46 -16.42 -7.30
N ILE A 198 0.19 -16.11 -6.17
CA ILE A 198 -0.47 -16.06 -4.88
C ILE A 198 -0.86 -14.62 -4.58
N ILE A 199 -2.10 -14.41 -4.19
CA ILE A 199 -2.62 -13.14 -3.71
C ILE A 199 -3.10 -13.26 -2.27
N PHE A 200 -3.17 -12.12 -1.58
CA PHE A 200 -3.76 -12.01 -0.24
C PHE A 200 -5.03 -11.19 -0.29
N THR A 201 -6.05 -11.65 0.43
CA THR A 201 -7.38 -11.04 0.43
C THR A 201 -7.85 -10.70 1.83
N LEU A 202 -8.59 -9.60 1.92
CA LEU A 202 -9.37 -9.21 3.07
C LEU A 202 -10.84 -9.11 2.64
N ASN A 203 -11.75 -9.49 3.52
CA ASN A 203 -13.19 -9.42 3.28
C ASN A 203 -13.88 -8.67 4.43
N GLU A 204 -14.91 -7.89 4.14
CA GLU A 204 -15.65 -7.11 5.14
C GLU A 204 -16.16 -7.96 6.29
N HIS A 205 -16.77 -9.10 5.97
CA HIS A 205 -17.46 -9.96 6.93
C HIS A 205 -16.52 -10.81 7.81
N SER A 206 -15.19 -10.73 7.59
CA SER A 206 -14.21 -11.55 8.30
C SER A 206 -13.05 -10.73 8.84
N GLY A 207 -12.56 -11.09 10.01
CA GLY A 207 -11.27 -10.59 10.53
C GLY A 207 -10.06 -11.24 9.89
N SER A 208 -10.24 -12.22 9.00
CA SER A 208 -9.17 -12.99 8.42
C SER A 208 -8.44 -12.29 7.28
N VAL A 209 -7.22 -12.77 7.04
CA VAL A 209 -6.46 -12.55 5.81
C VAL A 209 -6.24 -13.90 5.16
N ASP A 210 -6.67 -14.05 3.93
CA ASP A 210 -6.60 -15.33 3.21
C ASP A 210 -5.65 -15.25 2.03
N ALA A 211 -4.90 -16.33 1.79
CA ALA A 211 -4.07 -16.51 0.61
C ALA A 211 -4.83 -17.34 -0.43
N MET A 212 -4.78 -16.94 -1.69
CA MET A 212 -5.44 -17.61 -2.80
C MET A 212 -4.53 -17.67 -4.03
N GLU A 213 -4.70 -18.70 -4.85
CA GLU A 213 -4.13 -18.76 -6.20
C GLU A 213 -5.15 -18.18 -7.17
N LEU A 214 -4.74 -17.21 -7.97
CA LEU A 214 -5.59 -16.60 -8.98
C LEU A 214 -4.87 -16.48 -10.34
N SER A 215 -5.67 -16.26 -11.38
CA SER A 215 -5.17 -16.15 -12.75
C SER A 215 -4.16 -15.00 -12.91
N LYS A 216 -3.09 -15.25 -13.69
CA LYS A 216 -2.15 -14.21 -14.13
C LYS A 216 -2.80 -13.08 -14.90
N CYS A 217 -4.02 -13.30 -15.41
CA CYS A 217 -4.81 -12.33 -16.15
C CYS A 217 -5.71 -11.48 -15.25
N GLY A 218 -5.78 -11.77 -13.96
CA GLY A 218 -6.36 -10.85 -13.00
C GLY A 218 -5.50 -9.62 -12.75
N GLY A 219 -6.07 -8.64 -12.09
CA GLY A 219 -5.38 -7.44 -11.65
C GLY A 219 -5.71 -7.08 -10.22
N TYR A 220 -4.69 -6.74 -9.44
CA TYR A 220 -4.84 -6.47 -8.01
C TYR A 220 -3.94 -5.31 -7.57
N SER A 221 -4.22 -4.79 -6.39
CA SER A 221 -3.43 -3.74 -5.76
C SER A 221 -2.05 -4.25 -5.33
N VAL A 222 -1.11 -3.32 -5.15
CA VAL A 222 0.21 -3.60 -4.59
C VAL A 222 0.41 -2.81 -3.31
N ARG A 223 0.79 -3.51 -2.24
CA ARG A 223 1.23 -2.93 -0.98
C ARG A 223 2.71 -3.27 -0.80
N ALA A 224 3.60 -2.31 -0.97
CA ALA A 224 5.03 -2.59 -0.97
C ALA A 224 5.62 -2.67 0.45
N VAL A 225 6.69 -3.44 0.59
CA VAL A 225 7.41 -3.70 1.83
C VAL A 225 8.91 -3.46 1.68
N LYS A 226 9.57 -3.12 2.77
CA LYS A 226 11.02 -3.04 2.89
C LYS A 226 11.47 -3.64 4.21
N SER A 227 12.38 -4.61 4.18
CA SER A 227 12.97 -5.17 5.39
C SER A 227 13.90 -4.16 6.07
N LYS A 228 13.78 -4.02 7.39
CA LYS A 228 14.61 -3.12 8.21
C LYS A 228 16.10 -3.47 8.14
N SER A 229 16.44 -4.74 7.94
CA SER A 229 17.80 -5.24 7.80
C SER A 229 18.46 -4.97 6.45
N SER A 230 17.71 -4.43 5.49
CA SER A 230 18.18 -4.13 4.12
C SER A 230 18.79 -2.73 4.02
N ASN A 231 19.76 -2.41 4.89
CA ASN A 231 20.53 -1.14 4.82
C ASN A 231 21.88 -1.36 4.16
#